data_f4ae99804548ae495f3f040b23eec009
#
_entry.id   f4ae99804548ae495f3f040b23eec009
#
_cell.length_a   1.000
_cell.length_b   1.000
_cell.length_c   1.000
_cell.angle_alpha   90.00
_cell.angle_beta   90.00
_cell.angle_gamma   90.00
#
_symmetry.space_group_name_H-M   'P 1'
#
loop_
_entity.id
_entity.type
_entity.pdbx_description
1 polymer ?
#
loop_
_entity_poly.entity_id
_entity_poly.type
_entity_poly.pdbx_seq_one_letter_code
_entity_poly.pdbx_strand_id
1 'polypeptide(L)'
;MTIDKQALREVAEKADSGEWSYEEFNRMDLPGGAHININGRDAIYCLNKPTGGIEQSRAVMAYIAALNPKVALALLDENLQLQREKDAIEAVALALRDDMQQAREQLEAAEKRNAEQREYYEGRSGWKTAK
;
A
#
# COMPACT_ATOMS: atom_id res chain seq x y z
N MET A 1 -10.38 -12.33 1.70
CA MET A 1 -9.76 -12.75 0.42
C MET A 1 -8.31 -12.33 0.40
N THR A 2 -7.42 -13.26 0.15
CA THR A 2 -5.99 -12.94 0.00
C THR A 2 -5.63 -12.99 -1.48
N ILE A 3 -5.03 -11.92 -1.98
CA ILE A 3 -4.63 -11.83 -3.39
C ILE A 3 -3.19 -12.35 -3.52
N ASP A 4 -3.00 -13.33 -4.39
CA ASP A 4 -1.66 -13.78 -4.77
C ASP A 4 -1.10 -12.80 -5.81
N LYS A 5 -0.36 -11.82 -5.32
CA LYS A 5 0.19 -10.73 -6.14
C LYS A 5 1.23 -11.22 -7.14
N GLN A 6 2.02 -12.23 -6.77
CA GLN A 6 3.03 -12.79 -7.67
C GLN A 6 2.38 -13.53 -8.84
N ALA A 7 1.38 -14.37 -8.56
CA ALA A 7 0.64 -15.06 -9.60
C ALA A 7 -0.07 -14.06 -10.54
N LEU A 8 -0.66 -13.01 -9.98
CA LEU A 8 -1.30 -11.97 -10.77
C LEU A 8 -0.29 -11.24 -11.66
N ARG A 9 0.89 -10.93 -11.14
CA ARG A 9 1.96 -10.31 -11.92
C ARG A 9 2.39 -11.18 -13.09
N GLU A 10 2.61 -12.45 -12.87
CA GLU A 10 3.01 -13.40 -13.92
C GLU A 10 1.98 -13.50 -15.03
N VAL A 11 0.71 -13.57 -14.69
CA VAL A 11 -0.38 -13.59 -15.67
C VAL A 11 -0.44 -12.29 -16.46
N ALA A 12 -0.30 -11.15 -15.78
CA ALA A 12 -0.32 -9.84 -16.43
C ALA A 12 0.87 -9.64 -17.38
N GLU A 13 2.06 -10.11 -16.99
CA GLU A 13 3.27 -10.02 -17.82
C GLU A 13 3.18 -10.88 -19.08
N LYS A 14 2.48 -12.01 -19.00
CA LYS A 14 2.25 -12.89 -20.15
C LYS A 14 1.17 -12.37 -21.10
N ALA A 15 0.27 -11.54 -20.62
CA ALA A 15 -0.79 -10.97 -21.42
C ALA A 15 -0.22 -9.87 -22.34
N ASP A 16 -0.93 -9.60 -23.43
CA ASP A 16 -0.54 -8.54 -24.35
C ASP A 16 -0.60 -7.18 -23.64
N SER A 17 0.55 -6.54 -23.51
CA SER A 17 0.69 -5.25 -22.85
C SER A 17 0.38 -4.05 -23.76
N GLY A 18 -0.13 -4.29 -24.96
CA GLY A 18 -0.48 -3.24 -25.90
C GLY A 18 -1.64 -2.39 -25.45
N GLU A 19 -2.05 -1.48 -26.32
CA GLU A 19 -3.16 -0.60 -26.03
C GLU A 19 -4.49 -1.36 -26.12
N TRP A 20 -5.24 -1.34 -25.04
CA TRP A 20 -6.56 -1.94 -24.97
C TRP A 20 -7.60 -0.82 -25.03
N SER A 21 -8.53 -0.90 -25.96
CA SER A 21 -9.60 0.07 -26.12
C SER A 21 -10.97 -0.59 -26.05
N TYR A 22 -11.89 0.08 -25.38
CA TYR A 22 -13.27 -0.31 -25.27
C TYR A 22 -14.06 0.41 -26.38
N GLU A 23 -14.87 -0.37 -27.14
CA GLU A 23 -15.72 0.18 -28.16
C GLU A 23 -17.14 -0.38 -28.03
N GLU A 24 -18.13 0.50 -28.09
CA GLU A 24 -19.54 0.13 -28.13
C GLU A 24 -20.00 -0.05 -29.56
N PHE A 25 -20.93 -0.97 -29.77
CA PHE A 25 -21.59 -1.13 -31.03
C PHE A 25 -23.09 -1.41 -30.83
N ASN A 26 -23.91 -1.07 -31.83
CA ASN A 26 -25.36 -1.25 -31.80
C ASN A 26 -25.79 -2.27 -32.88
N ARG A 27 -25.17 -3.45 -32.85
CA ARG A 27 -25.51 -4.54 -33.78
C ARG A 27 -26.44 -5.53 -33.08
N MET A 28 -27.59 -5.75 -33.67
CA MET A 28 -28.59 -6.64 -33.09
C MET A 28 -28.23 -8.12 -33.16
N ASP A 29 -27.27 -8.47 -34.02
CA ASP A 29 -26.82 -9.84 -34.24
C ASP A 29 -25.68 -10.25 -33.30
N LEU A 30 -25.11 -9.28 -32.56
CA LEU A 30 -24.02 -9.54 -31.59
C LEU A 30 -24.48 -9.27 -30.16
N PRO A 31 -24.44 -10.29 -29.28
CA PRO A 31 -24.78 -10.10 -27.89
C PRO A 31 -23.74 -9.22 -27.22
N GLY A 32 -24.17 -8.43 -26.25
CA GLY A 32 -23.27 -7.65 -25.38
C GLY A 32 -22.99 -6.22 -25.80
N GLY A 33 -23.18 -5.83 -27.05
CA GLY A 33 -23.11 -4.43 -27.47
C GLY A 33 -21.76 -3.72 -27.31
N ALA A 34 -20.66 -4.45 -27.08
CA ALA A 34 -19.33 -3.89 -26.91
C ALA A 34 -18.24 -4.93 -27.17
N HIS A 35 -17.06 -4.44 -27.53
CA HIS A 35 -15.88 -5.29 -27.65
C HIS A 35 -14.64 -4.55 -27.14
N ILE A 36 -13.55 -5.28 -26.98
CA ILE A 36 -12.25 -4.75 -26.62
C ILE A 36 -11.29 -5.00 -27.77
N ASN A 37 -10.67 -3.93 -28.26
CA ASN A 37 -9.58 -4.01 -29.21
C ASN A 37 -8.26 -4.00 -28.47
N ILE A 38 -7.35 -4.87 -28.87
CA ILE A 38 -5.97 -4.90 -28.40
C ILE A 38 -5.08 -4.59 -29.60
N ASN A 39 -4.35 -3.49 -29.51
CA ASN A 39 -3.50 -3.01 -30.62
C ASN A 39 -4.27 -2.85 -31.95
N GLY A 40 -5.49 -2.35 -31.87
CA GLY A 40 -6.33 -2.11 -33.05
C GLY A 40 -7.01 -3.35 -33.62
N ARG A 41 -6.89 -4.51 -32.99
CA ARG A 41 -7.55 -5.76 -33.41
C ARG A 41 -8.61 -6.17 -32.40
N ASP A 42 -9.72 -6.65 -32.90
CA ASP A 42 -10.79 -7.19 -32.07
C ASP A 42 -10.28 -8.43 -31.33
N ALA A 43 -10.29 -8.38 -30.01
CA ALA A 43 -9.74 -9.44 -29.19
C ALA A 43 -10.75 -10.08 -28.24
N ILE A 44 -11.64 -9.29 -27.66
CA ILE A 44 -12.58 -9.78 -26.65
C ILE A 44 -13.99 -9.32 -26.97
N TYR A 45 -14.91 -10.30 -27.04
CA TYR A 45 -16.34 -10.08 -27.21
C TYR A 45 -17.12 -10.71 -26.07
N CYS A 46 -18.26 -10.14 -25.75
CA CYS A 46 -19.24 -10.84 -24.91
C CYS A 46 -20.09 -11.76 -25.80
N LEU A 47 -19.83 -13.06 -25.70
CA LEU A 47 -20.50 -14.07 -26.52
C LEU A 47 -21.87 -14.46 -25.99
N ASN A 48 -22.10 -14.31 -24.70
CA ASN A 48 -23.38 -14.65 -24.05
C ASN A 48 -24.00 -13.40 -23.45
N LYS A 49 -25.31 -13.32 -23.47
CA LYS A 49 -26.05 -12.23 -22.87
C LYS A 49 -25.99 -12.37 -21.34
N PRO A 50 -25.28 -11.51 -20.62
CA PRO A 50 -25.19 -11.64 -19.18
C PRO A 50 -26.51 -11.27 -18.50
N THR A 51 -26.65 -11.68 -17.25
CA THR A 51 -27.76 -11.20 -16.40
C THR A 51 -27.65 -9.69 -16.28
N GLY A 52 -28.71 -8.95 -16.61
CA GLY A 52 -28.70 -7.49 -16.68
C GLY A 52 -28.59 -6.90 -18.07
N GLY A 53 -28.46 -7.76 -19.11
CA GLY A 53 -28.55 -7.35 -20.51
C GLY A 53 -27.33 -6.58 -21.04
N ILE A 54 -27.56 -5.75 -22.05
CA ILE A 54 -26.53 -5.01 -22.77
C ILE A 54 -25.79 -4.03 -21.86
N GLU A 55 -26.47 -3.35 -20.97
CA GLU A 55 -25.83 -2.41 -20.04
C GLU A 55 -24.81 -3.10 -19.15
N GLN A 56 -25.17 -4.27 -18.62
CA GLN A 56 -24.24 -5.06 -17.80
C GLN A 56 -23.04 -5.56 -18.62
N SER A 57 -23.29 -6.00 -19.85
CA SER A 57 -22.24 -6.43 -20.76
C SER A 57 -21.26 -5.30 -21.05
N ARG A 58 -21.75 -4.11 -21.34
CA ARG A 58 -20.92 -2.93 -21.56
C ARG A 58 -20.11 -2.55 -20.33
N ALA A 59 -20.71 -2.62 -19.15
CA ALA A 59 -20.03 -2.34 -17.90
C ALA A 59 -18.88 -3.32 -17.64
N VAL A 60 -19.12 -4.62 -17.86
CA VAL A 60 -18.10 -5.66 -17.72
C VAL A 60 -16.94 -5.46 -18.70
N MET A 61 -17.26 -5.21 -19.96
CA MET A 61 -16.25 -4.99 -21.00
C MET A 61 -15.44 -3.72 -20.73
N ALA A 62 -16.08 -2.65 -20.31
CA ALA A 62 -15.39 -1.42 -19.92
C ALA A 62 -14.46 -1.65 -18.74
N TYR A 63 -14.89 -2.41 -17.74
CA TYR A 63 -14.06 -2.78 -16.60
C TYR A 63 -12.82 -3.57 -17.01
N ILE A 64 -13.00 -4.59 -17.86
CA ILE A 64 -11.88 -5.40 -18.35
C ILE A 64 -10.88 -4.54 -19.12
N ALA A 65 -11.36 -3.65 -19.98
CA ALA A 65 -10.51 -2.76 -20.77
C ALA A 65 -9.75 -1.76 -19.88
N ALA A 66 -10.40 -1.24 -18.83
CA ALA A 66 -9.79 -0.32 -17.89
C ALA A 66 -8.72 -0.99 -17.04
N LEU A 67 -8.94 -2.23 -16.63
CA LEU A 67 -7.97 -3.03 -15.85
C LEU A 67 -7.15 -3.92 -16.78
N ASN A 68 -6.55 -3.34 -17.79
CA ASN A 68 -5.65 -4.04 -18.71
C ASN A 68 -4.33 -4.42 -18.02
N PRO A 69 -3.49 -5.27 -18.65
CA PRO A 69 -2.25 -5.72 -18.02
C PRO A 69 -1.32 -4.59 -17.59
N LYS A 70 -1.22 -3.52 -18.36
CA LYS A 70 -0.37 -2.36 -18.05
C LYS A 70 -0.81 -1.68 -16.76
N VAL A 71 -2.11 -1.48 -16.59
CA VAL A 71 -2.70 -0.89 -15.38
C VAL A 71 -2.54 -1.83 -14.19
N ALA A 72 -2.77 -3.14 -14.40
CA ALA A 72 -2.59 -4.12 -13.33
C ALA A 72 -1.16 -4.13 -12.81
N LEU A 73 -0.17 -4.11 -13.70
CA LEU A 73 1.24 -4.06 -13.32
C LEU A 73 1.60 -2.76 -12.59
N ALA A 74 1.07 -1.63 -13.06
CA ALA A 74 1.26 -0.34 -12.39
C ALA A 74 0.70 -0.34 -10.96
N LEU A 75 -0.49 -0.88 -10.76
CA LEU A 75 -1.10 -1.00 -9.43
C LEU A 75 -0.29 -1.93 -8.52
N LEU A 76 0.24 -3.02 -9.05
CA LEU A 76 1.10 -3.92 -8.29
C LEU A 76 2.41 -3.24 -7.88
N ASP A 77 2.99 -2.44 -8.76
CA ASP A 77 4.21 -1.67 -8.47
C ASP A 77 3.95 -0.59 -7.40
N GLU A 78 2.84 0.14 -7.51
CA GLU A 78 2.43 1.11 -6.49
C GLU A 78 2.19 0.43 -5.14
N ASN A 79 1.55 -0.73 -5.14
CA ASN A 79 1.32 -1.50 -3.92
C ASN A 79 2.63 -1.92 -3.26
N LEU A 80 3.59 -2.38 -4.06
CA LEU A 80 4.92 -2.75 -3.57
C LEU A 80 5.65 -1.54 -2.97
N GLN A 81 5.58 -0.39 -3.63
CA GLN A 81 6.19 0.85 -3.16
C GLN A 81 5.57 1.31 -1.83
N LEU A 82 4.24 1.29 -1.73
CA LEU A 82 3.54 1.64 -0.50
C LEU A 82 3.91 0.69 0.65
N GLN A 83 4.07 -0.58 0.37
CA GLN A 83 4.50 -1.55 1.38
C GLN A 83 5.91 -1.24 1.89
N ARG A 84 6.84 -0.89 0.99
CA ARG A 84 8.20 -0.50 1.36
C ARG A 84 8.23 0.77 2.19
N GLU A 85 7.43 1.75 1.82
CA GLU A 85 7.30 3.00 2.58
C GLU A 85 6.72 2.76 3.98
N LYS A 86 5.71 1.92 4.06
CA LYS A 86 5.12 1.51 5.34
C LYS A 86 6.16 0.84 6.24
N ASP A 87 6.90 -0.11 5.69
CA ASP A 87 7.93 -0.83 6.44
C ASP A 87 9.04 0.11 6.92
N ALA A 88 9.45 1.08 6.09
CA ALA A 88 10.44 2.09 6.45
C ALA A 88 9.94 3.00 7.57
N ILE A 89 8.69 3.43 7.51
CA ILE A 89 8.06 4.26 8.56
C ILE A 89 7.97 3.48 9.87
N GLU A 90 7.58 2.22 9.82
CA GLU A 90 7.52 1.36 11.01
C GLU A 90 8.92 1.20 11.64
N ALA A 91 9.95 1.00 10.83
CA ALA A 91 11.32 0.89 11.32
C ALA A 91 11.80 2.17 12.01
N VAL A 92 11.50 3.34 11.42
CA VAL A 92 11.82 4.65 12.04
C VAL A 92 11.05 4.85 13.33
N ALA A 93 9.78 4.49 13.36
CA ALA A 93 8.96 4.61 14.57
C ALA A 93 9.51 3.76 15.73
N LEU A 94 9.93 2.52 15.44
CA LEU A 94 10.54 1.64 16.43
C LEU A 94 11.88 2.20 16.93
N ALA A 95 12.72 2.73 16.04
CA ALA A 95 13.99 3.33 16.41
C ALA A 95 13.79 4.56 17.31
N LEU A 96 12.83 5.42 16.97
CA LEU A 96 12.49 6.60 17.79
C LEU A 96 11.97 6.20 19.17
N ARG A 97 11.17 5.16 19.23
CA ARG A 97 10.65 4.61 20.49
C ARG A 97 11.78 4.13 21.41
N ASP A 98 12.76 3.43 20.85
CA ASP A 98 13.91 2.95 21.58
C ASP A 98 14.79 4.10 22.06
N ASP A 99 15.01 5.10 21.21
CA ASP A 99 15.77 6.31 21.56
C ASP A 99 15.09 7.08 22.68
N MET A 100 13.79 7.20 22.66
CA MET A 100 13.02 7.84 23.73
C MET A 100 13.13 7.09 25.05
N GLN A 101 13.10 5.75 25.00
CA GLN A 101 13.26 4.94 26.19
C GLN A 101 14.66 5.11 26.80
N GLN A 102 15.70 5.08 25.98
CA GLN A 102 17.07 5.33 26.42
C GLN A 102 17.23 6.73 27.03
N ALA A 103 16.63 7.74 26.41
CA ALA A 103 16.66 9.10 26.92
C ALA A 103 15.99 9.22 28.31
N ARG A 104 14.86 8.54 28.50
CA ARG A 104 14.18 8.49 29.82
C ARG A 104 15.05 7.83 30.88
N GLU A 105 15.67 6.71 30.55
CA GLU A 105 16.56 5.98 31.45
C GLU A 105 17.75 6.84 31.85
N GLN A 106 18.35 7.55 30.89
CA GLN A 106 19.46 8.48 31.15
C GLN A 106 19.02 9.63 32.02
N LEU A 107 17.84 10.17 31.80
CA LEU A 107 17.28 11.26 32.62
C LEU A 107 17.07 10.80 34.07
N GLU A 108 16.45 9.65 34.26
CA GLU A 108 16.22 9.07 35.59
C GLU A 108 17.53 8.83 36.33
N ALA A 109 18.56 8.31 35.64
CA ALA A 109 19.86 8.09 36.19
C ALA A 109 20.55 9.42 36.61
N ALA A 110 20.42 10.45 35.76
CA ALA A 110 20.97 11.78 36.06
C ALA A 110 20.25 12.44 37.24
N GLU A 111 18.93 12.34 37.30
CA GLU A 111 18.15 12.88 38.43
C GLU A 111 18.51 12.19 39.74
N LYS A 112 18.69 10.88 39.72
CA LYS A 112 19.12 10.11 40.89
C LYS A 112 20.51 10.56 41.37
N ARG A 113 21.46 10.70 40.48
CA ARG A 113 22.82 11.19 40.81
C ARG A 113 22.78 12.58 41.38
N ASN A 114 21.96 13.45 40.80
CA ASN A 114 21.80 14.82 41.29
C ASN A 114 21.20 14.86 42.71
N ALA A 115 20.21 14.01 42.96
CA ALA A 115 19.60 13.87 44.29
C ALA A 115 20.61 13.37 45.31
N GLU A 116 21.42 12.36 44.99
CA GLU A 116 22.45 11.80 45.84
C GLU A 116 23.54 12.86 46.17
N GLN A 117 23.96 13.63 45.16
CA GLN A 117 24.92 14.72 45.37
C GLN A 117 24.34 15.80 46.26
N ARG A 118 23.09 16.15 46.07
CA ARG A 118 22.40 17.15 46.88
C ARG A 118 22.33 16.73 48.33
N GLU A 119 21.96 15.50 48.61
CA GLU A 119 21.91 14.91 49.93
C GLU A 119 23.32 14.96 50.60
N TYR A 120 24.34 14.59 49.84
CA TYR A 120 25.71 14.62 50.31
C TYR A 120 26.16 16.03 50.74
N TYR A 121 25.91 17.04 49.89
CA TYR A 121 26.27 18.42 50.18
C TYR A 121 25.41 19.03 51.27
N GLU A 122 24.15 18.72 51.35
CA GLU A 122 23.28 19.20 52.42
C GLU A 122 23.66 18.56 53.77
N GLY A 123 23.93 17.27 53.80
CA GLY A 123 24.42 16.60 54.97
C GLY A 123 25.73 17.17 55.48
N ARG A 124 26.66 17.43 54.56
CA ARG A 124 27.96 18.03 54.88
C ARG A 124 27.82 19.45 55.37
N SER A 125 26.94 20.25 54.76
CA SER A 125 26.67 21.62 55.20
C SER A 125 26.01 21.64 56.58
N GLY A 126 25.03 20.77 56.83
CA GLY A 126 24.38 20.61 58.12
C GLY A 126 25.36 20.21 59.23
N TRP A 127 26.31 19.34 58.90
CA TRP A 127 27.36 18.95 59.86
C TRP A 127 28.25 20.14 60.24
N LYS A 128 28.57 21.04 59.30
CA LYS A 128 29.35 22.26 59.55
C LYS A 128 28.60 23.28 60.41
N THR A 129 27.27 23.34 60.23
CA THR A 129 26.45 24.30 61.00
C THR A 129 26.08 23.83 62.41
N ALA A 130 26.20 22.50 62.64
CA ALA A 130 25.92 21.91 63.97
C ALA A 130 26.97 22.12 65.04
N LYS A 131 28.04 22.81 64.73
CA LYS A 131 29.10 23.19 65.74
C LYS A 131 28.71 24.42 66.50
#